data_50c5691cebef384ec13c1ff98c12a3f3
#
_entry.id   50c5691cebef384ec13c1ff98c12a3f3
#
_cell.length_a   1.000
_cell.length_b   1.000
_cell.length_c   1.000
_cell.angle_alpha   90.00
_cell.angle_beta   90.00
_cell.angle_gamma   90.00
#
_symmetry.space_group_name_H-M   'P 1'
#
loop_
_entity.id
_entity.type
_entity.pdbx_description
1 polymer ?
#
loop_
_entity_poly.entity_id
_entity_poly.type
_entity_poly.pdbx_seq_one_letter_code
_entity_poly.pdbx_strand_id
1 'polypeptide(L)'
;MKISFSIQAWEKYLYFQSQDKKTLKKINELIKDVERNGILNGIGKPEKLTDNLSGLYSRRINDKDRLVYKLENNFIVILQCKGHYNDN
;
A
#
# COMPACT_ATOMS: atom_id res chain seq x y z
N MET A 1 0.93 7.03 -14.72
CA MET A 1 0.18 6.05 -13.96
C MET A 1 -0.70 6.77 -12.95
N LYS A 2 -1.93 6.30 -12.75
CA LYS A 2 -2.87 6.92 -11.83
C LYS A 2 -2.98 6.11 -10.55
N ILE A 3 -3.42 6.76 -9.48
CA ILE A 3 -3.54 6.12 -8.17
C ILE A 3 -4.99 6.16 -7.74
N SER A 4 -5.50 5.03 -7.27
CA SER A 4 -6.83 4.96 -6.71
C SER A 4 -6.79 4.20 -5.40
N PHE A 5 -7.81 4.38 -4.57
CA PHE A 5 -7.93 3.71 -3.28
C PHE A 5 -9.26 2.98 -3.23
N SER A 6 -9.26 1.78 -2.64
CA SER A 6 -10.52 1.19 -2.23
C SER A 6 -11.14 2.06 -1.13
N ILE A 7 -12.43 1.90 -0.89
CA ILE A 7 -13.09 2.68 0.17
C ILE A 7 -12.45 2.38 1.53
N GLN A 8 -12.16 1.11 1.81
CA GLN A 8 -11.54 0.72 3.07
C GLN A 8 -10.16 1.33 3.25
N ALA A 9 -9.35 1.30 2.18
CA ALA A 9 -8.01 1.89 2.25
C ALA A 9 -8.08 3.40 2.43
N TRP A 10 -9.03 4.04 1.74
CA TRP A 10 -9.22 5.48 1.86
C TRP A 10 -9.59 5.89 3.29
N GLU A 11 -10.48 5.13 3.94
CA GLU A 11 -10.85 5.40 5.33
C GLU A 11 -9.65 5.30 6.26
N LYS A 12 -8.78 4.32 6.05
CA LYS A 12 -7.57 4.17 6.87
C LYS A 12 -6.56 5.27 6.58
N TYR A 13 -6.46 5.68 5.34
CA TYR A 13 -5.61 6.79 4.95
C TYR A 13 -6.05 8.08 5.68
N LEU A 14 -7.35 8.34 5.71
CA LEU A 14 -7.90 9.50 6.43
C LEU A 14 -7.66 9.38 7.93
N TYR A 15 -7.74 8.18 8.49
CA TYR A 15 -7.41 7.94 9.88
C TYR A 15 -5.98 8.39 10.20
N PHE A 16 -5.02 8.00 9.37
CA PHE A 16 -3.63 8.40 9.58
C PHE A 16 -3.44 9.90 9.43
N GLN A 17 -4.20 10.51 8.52
CA GLN A 17 -4.12 11.96 8.30
C GLN A 17 -4.45 12.73 9.57
N SER A 18 -5.39 12.25 10.37
CA SER A 18 -5.79 12.91 11.61
C SER A 18 -5.06 12.41 12.85
N GLN A 19 -4.60 11.16 12.84
CA GLN A 19 -4.09 10.51 14.05
C GLN A 19 -2.59 10.20 14.04
N ASP A 20 -1.97 10.10 12.87
CA ASP A 20 -0.56 9.67 12.81
C ASP A 20 0.07 10.16 11.52
N LYS A 21 0.49 11.41 11.52
CA LYS A 21 1.06 12.04 10.33
C LYS A 21 2.39 11.45 9.90
N LYS A 22 3.13 10.87 10.84
CA LYS A 22 4.40 10.22 10.51
C LYS A 22 4.14 8.98 9.64
N THR A 23 3.15 8.18 10.01
CA THR A 23 2.77 7.01 9.22
C THR A 23 2.20 7.43 7.87
N LEU A 24 1.38 8.49 7.84
CA LEU A 24 0.86 9.02 6.60
C LEU A 24 1.97 9.42 5.64
N LYS A 25 3.00 10.08 6.15
CA LYS A 25 4.15 10.48 5.33
C LYS A 25 4.82 9.26 4.71
N LYS A 26 4.99 8.20 5.50
CA LYS A 26 5.59 6.97 4.99
C LYS A 26 4.73 6.32 3.92
N ILE A 27 3.42 6.30 4.10
CA ILE A 27 2.50 5.77 3.09
C ILE A 27 2.66 6.55 1.79
N ASN A 28 2.69 7.87 1.87
CA ASN A 28 2.85 8.71 0.69
C ASN A 28 4.19 8.45 -0.02
N GLU A 29 5.25 8.27 0.74
CA GLU A 29 6.56 7.95 0.17
C GLU A 29 6.53 6.61 -0.56
N LEU A 30 5.88 5.61 0.02
CA LEU A 30 5.77 4.29 -0.60
C LEU A 30 4.98 4.34 -1.90
N ILE A 31 3.87 5.06 -1.91
CA ILE A 31 3.05 5.18 -3.13
C ILE A 31 3.85 5.86 -4.24
N LYS A 32 4.56 6.94 -3.90
CA LYS A 32 5.42 7.61 -4.89
C LYS A 32 6.51 6.69 -5.39
N ASP A 33 7.05 5.84 -4.50
CA ASP A 33 8.11 4.92 -4.89
C ASP A 33 7.61 3.83 -5.82
N VAL A 34 6.40 3.32 -5.60
CA VAL A 34 5.78 2.37 -6.55
C VAL A 34 5.68 3.02 -7.93
N GLU A 35 5.22 4.25 -8.00
CA GLU A 35 5.08 4.96 -9.25
C GLU A 35 6.42 5.18 -9.95
N ARG A 36 7.45 5.53 -9.17
CA ARG A 36 8.77 5.87 -9.72
C ARG A 36 9.59 4.65 -10.08
N ASN A 37 9.62 3.65 -9.22
CA ASN A 37 10.53 2.51 -9.34
C ASN A 37 9.87 1.21 -9.74
N GLY A 38 8.54 1.17 -9.81
CA GLY A 38 7.83 -0.02 -10.27
C GLY A 38 7.24 -0.85 -9.13
N ILE A 39 6.52 -1.87 -9.52
CA ILE A 39 5.69 -2.66 -8.61
C ILE A 39 6.52 -3.41 -7.57
N LEU A 40 7.67 -3.95 -7.96
CA LEU A 40 8.49 -4.81 -7.09
C LEU A 40 9.88 -4.25 -6.80
N ASN A 41 10.10 -2.98 -7.07
CA ASN A 41 11.41 -2.38 -6.82
C ASN A 41 11.28 -1.18 -5.90
N GLY A 42 12.32 -0.95 -5.08
CA GLY A 42 12.40 0.24 -4.27
C GLY A 42 12.25 -0.04 -2.78
N ILE A 43 11.76 0.95 -2.05
CA ILE A 43 11.74 0.93 -0.59
C ILE A 43 10.57 0.14 -0.03
N GLY A 44 10.66 -0.23 1.25
CA GLY A 44 9.58 -0.91 1.94
C GLY A 44 9.53 -2.41 1.69
N LYS A 45 10.60 -3.00 1.19
CA LYS A 45 10.69 -4.44 0.93
C LYS A 45 9.51 -4.94 0.10
N PRO A 46 9.37 -4.47 -1.15
CA PRO A 46 8.24 -4.90 -1.98
C PRO A 46 8.21 -6.40 -2.15
N GLU A 47 7.02 -6.96 -2.07
CA GLU A 47 6.81 -8.40 -2.05
C GLU A 47 5.59 -8.76 -2.87
N LYS A 48 5.71 -9.84 -3.64
CA LYS A 48 4.58 -10.40 -4.38
C LYS A 48 3.84 -11.37 -3.46
N LEU A 49 2.54 -11.19 -3.33
CA LEU A 49 1.74 -12.07 -2.47
C LEU A 49 1.30 -13.31 -3.25
N THR A 50 0.96 -14.37 -2.53
CA THR A 50 0.69 -15.66 -3.13
C THR A 50 -0.67 -16.21 -2.66
N ASP A 51 -1.01 -17.40 -3.14
CA ASP A 51 -2.23 -18.12 -2.80
C ASP A 51 -3.48 -17.28 -3.10
N ASN A 52 -4.38 -17.14 -2.15
CA ASN A 52 -5.62 -16.37 -2.37
C ASN A 52 -5.38 -14.87 -2.50
N LEU A 53 -4.14 -14.41 -2.29
CA LEU A 53 -3.76 -13.02 -2.49
C LEU A 53 -2.92 -12.83 -3.75
N SER A 54 -2.91 -13.83 -4.62
CA SER A 54 -2.16 -13.77 -5.87
C SER A 54 -2.62 -12.58 -6.71
N GLY A 55 -1.66 -11.87 -7.31
CA GLY A 55 -1.95 -10.66 -8.08
C GLY A 55 -1.83 -9.40 -7.26
N LEU A 56 -1.65 -9.51 -5.95
CA LEU A 56 -1.46 -8.38 -5.07
C LEU A 56 0.00 -8.30 -4.63
N TYR A 57 0.39 -7.09 -4.19
CA TYR A 57 1.75 -6.80 -3.75
C TYR A 57 1.70 -6.05 -2.44
N SER A 58 2.77 -6.10 -1.66
CA SER A 58 2.81 -5.36 -0.41
C SER A 58 4.15 -4.68 -0.21
N ARG A 59 4.13 -3.62 0.58
CA ARG A 59 5.34 -2.97 1.09
C ARG A 59 5.13 -2.68 2.56
N ARG A 60 6.22 -2.70 3.32
CA ARG A 60 6.17 -2.41 4.75
C ARG A 60 6.05 -0.91 4.97
N ILE A 61 5.06 -0.50 5.75
CA ILE A 61 4.93 0.87 6.23
C ILE A 61 5.70 0.99 7.54
N ASN A 62 5.46 0.06 8.45
CA ASN A 62 6.15 -0.09 9.73
C ASN A 62 6.00 -1.54 10.18
N ASP A 63 6.29 -1.85 11.43
CA ASP A 63 6.27 -3.24 11.92
C ASP A 63 4.88 -3.89 11.84
N LYS A 64 3.82 -3.10 11.97
CA LYS A 64 2.46 -3.64 12.04
C LYS A 64 1.59 -3.31 10.83
N ASP A 65 1.98 -2.35 10.01
CA ASP A 65 1.13 -1.90 8.91
C ASP A 65 1.78 -2.19 7.56
N ARG A 66 0.97 -2.59 6.61
CA ARG A 66 1.41 -2.90 5.25
C ARG A 66 0.60 -2.12 4.25
N LEU A 67 1.26 -1.68 3.19
CA LEU A 67 0.61 -1.13 2.01
C LEU A 67 0.38 -2.29 1.05
N VAL A 68 -0.89 -2.59 0.77
CA VAL A 68 -1.25 -3.65 -0.18
C VAL A 68 -1.84 -2.99 -1.42
N TYR A 69 -1.35 -3.37 -2.58
CA TYR A 69 -1.73 -2.72 -3.84
C TYR A 69 -1.70 -3.70 -4.99
N LYS A 70 -2.32 -3.29 -6.09
CA LYS A 70 -2.27 -4.03 -7.35
C LYS A 70 -2.16 -3.04 -8.50
N LEU A 71 -1.81 -3.54 -9.67
CA LEU A 71 -1.81 -2.75 -10.89
C LEU A 71 -3.00 -3.20 -11.73
N GLU A 72 -3.85 -2.27 -12.13
CA GLU A 72 -5.05 -2.57 -12.90
C GLU A 72 -5.35 -1.40 -13.83
N ASN A 73 -5.40 -1.66 -15.14
CA ASN A 73 -5.74 -0.63 -16.14
C ASN A 73 -4.91 0.64 -16.00
N ASN A 74 -3.61 0.48 -15.78
CA ASN A 74 -2.67 1.59 -15.60
C ASN A 74 -2.93 2.40 -14.32
N PHE A 75 -3.65 1.82 -13.36
CA PHE A 75 -3.81 2.39 -12.02
C PHE A 75 -3.03 1.57 -11.01
N ILE A 76 -2.42 2.26 -10.06
CA ILE A 76 -1.98 1.64 -8.82
C ILE A 76 -3.18 1.71 -7.90
N VAL A 77 -3.77 0.55 -7.60
CA VAL A 77 -4.96 0.49 -6.74
C VAL A 77 -4.50 0.13 -5.34
N ILE A 78 -4.72 1.04 -4.39
CA ILE A 78 -4.36 0.81 -2.99
C ILE A 78 -5.53 0.12 -2.30
N LEU A 79 -5.28 -1.09 -1.81
CA LEU A 79 -6.33 -1.92 -1.21
C LEU A 79 -6.27 -1.92 0.30
N GLN A 80 -5.10 -1.66 0.88
CA GLN A 80 -4.91 -1.66 2.32
C GLN A 80 -3.73 -0.78 2.67
N CYS A 81 -3.83 -0.03 3.76
CA CYS A 81 -2.68 0.73 4.27
C CYS A 81 -2.60 0.70 5.80
N LYS A 82 -3.34 -0.19 6.44
CA LYS A 82 -3.30 -0.37 7.90
C LYS A 82 -3.50 -1.84 8.21
N GLY A 83 -2.67 -2.37 9.13
CA GLY A 83 -2.74 -3.76 9.51
C GLY A 83 -1.92 -4.66 8.59
N HIS A 84 -1.92 -5.93 8.91
CA HIS A 84 -1.22 -6.97 8.16
C HIS A 84 -2.13 -7.55 7.08
N TYR A 85 -1.57 -7.92 5.95
CA TYR A 85 -2.37 -8.50 4.86
C TYR A 85 -2.81 -9.92 5.14
N ASN A 86 -2.20 -10.61 6.08
CA ASN A 86 -2.57 -11.98 6.45
C ASN A 86 -3.26 -12.06 7.80
N ASP A 87 -3.72 -10.95 8.33
CA ASP A 87 -4.49 -10.93 9.57
C ASP A 87 -5.94 -11.29 9.25
N ASN A 88 -6.45 -12.26 9.95
CA ASN A 88 -7.84 -12.70 9.79
C ASN A 88 -8.59 -12.56 11.10
#